data_821195648d726728c4b71b90098e3d14
#
_entry.id   821195648d726728c4b71b90098e3d14
#
_cell.length_a   1.000
_cell.length_b   1.000
_cell.length_c   1.000
_cell.angle_alpha   90.00
_cell.angle_beta   90.00
_cell.angle_gamma   90.00
#
_symmetry.space_group_name_H-M   'P 1'
#
loop_
_entity.id
_entity.type
_entity.pdbx_description
1 polymer ?
#
loop_
_entity_poly.entity_id
_entity_poly.type
_entity_poly.pdbx_seq_one_letter_code
_entity_poly.pdbx_strand_id
1 'polypeptide(L)'
;YEKYFNMGESCITIAQPFSDKARMAMSSLVHALHELDSYAVARIVPKKNKEPSIILLAPYIVPGELEALIDVPLPFSEDVRTHRYPPLDRVVTSSGAVLRTHKNLPKEELNDAMSDYIDSMDLSKFRTDEDG
;
A
#
# COMPACT_ATOMS: atom_id res chain seq x y z
N TYR A 1 -4.31 -1.25 2.42
CA TYR A 1 -3.06 -0.95 3.15
C TYR A 1 -1.83 -1.05 2.23
N GLU A 2 -1.76 -2.02 1.34
CA GLU A 2 -0.61 -2.29 0.47
C GLU A 2 -0.23 -1.12 -0.46
N LYS A 3 -1.19 -0.32 -0.88
CA LYS A 3 -0.96 0.85 -1.74
C LYS A 3 -0.10 1.96 -1.11
N TYR A 4 0.12 1.92 0.19
CA TYR A 4 0.96 2.90 0.89
C TYR A 4 2.44 2.50 0.98
N PHE A 5 2.79 1.30 0.53
CA PHE A 5 4.15 0.77 0.58
C PHE A 5 4.92 0.94 -0.73
N ASN A 6 4.63 1.99 -1.49
CA ASN A 6 5.33 2.28 -2.72
C ASN A 6 6.78 2.69 -2.45
N MET A 7 7.72 2.06 -3.14
CA MET A 7 9.16 2.26 -2.94
C MET A 7 9.85 3.09 -4.03
N GLY A 8 9.11 3.78 -4.88
CA GLY A 8 9.70 4.57 -5.93
C GLY A 8 8.68 5.25 -6.82
N GLU A 9 9.16 5.83 -7.91
CA GLU A 9 8.30 6.45 -8.90
C GLU A 9 7.49 5.40 -9.65
N SER A 10 6.23 5.71 -9.90
CA SER A 10 5.39 4.90 -10.79
C SER A 10 5.70 5.24 -12.24
N CYS A 11 5.68 4.21 -13.09
CA CYS A 11 5.84 4.37 -14.52
C CYS A 11 4.59 3.88 -15.27
N ILE A 12 4.51 4.20 -16.54
CA ILE A 12 3.45 3.72 -17.42
C ILE A 12 4.05 2.73 -18.41
N THR A 13 3.57 1.50 -18.35
CA THR A 13 3.93 0.45 -19.29
C THR A 13 2.91 0.36 -20.40
N ILE A 14 3.37 0.60 -21.63
CA ILE A 14 2.55 0.55 -22.85
C ILE A 14 3.00 -0.58 -23.77
N ALA A 15 2.12 -1.04 -24.64
CA ALA A 15 2.48 -1.99 -25.68
C ALA A 15 3.45 -1.39 -26.70
N GLN A 16 4.35 -2.23 -27.24
CA GLN A 16 5.25 -1.80 -28.30
C GLN A 16 4.45 -1.35 -29.55
N PRO A 17 4.63 -0.10 -30.02
CA PRO A 17 3.75 0.49 -31.03
C PRO A 17 3.79 -0.20 -32.39
N PHE A 18 4.90 -0.87 -32.73
CA PHE A 18 5.12 -1.53 -34.00
C PHE A 18 4.66 -3.00 -34.04
N SER A 19 4.04 -3.51 -33.00
CA SER A 19 3.59 -4.89 -32.89
C SER A 19 2.10 -4.97 -32.57
N ASP A 20 1.28 -5.33 -33.54
CA ASP A 20 -0.16 -5.54 -33.35
C ASP A 20 -0.44 -6.66 -32.34
N LYS A 21 0.39 -7.71 -32.34
CA LYS A 21 0.28 -8.78 -31.34
C LYS A 21 0.54 -8.29 -29.93
N ALA A 22 1.54 -7.42 -29.74
CA ALA A 22 1.84 -6.84 -28.43
C ALA A 22 0.70 -5.92 -27.95
N ARG A 23 0.15 -5.12 -28.86
CA ARG A 23 -1.01 -4.24 -28.56
C ARG A 23 -2.22 -5.04 -28.15
N MET A 24 -2.55 -6.10 -28.93
CA MET A 24 -3.69 -6.97 -28.62
C MET A 24 -3.51 -7.69 -27.26
N ALA A 25 -2.31 -8.20 -26.99
CA ALA A 25 -2.02 -8.87 -25.72
C ALA A 25 -2.12 -7.90 -24.53
N MET A 26 -1.59 -6.68 -24.66
CA MET A 26 -1.67 -5.66 -23.63
C MET A 26 -3.13 -5.24 -23.38
N SER A 27 -3.87 -4.94 -24.43
CA SER A 27 -5.30 -4.60 -24.36
C SER A 27 -6.10 -5.69 -23.65
N SER A 28 -5.92 -6.95 -24.04
CA SER A 28 -6.59 -8.08 -23.40
C SER A 28 -6.28 -8.19 -21.91
N LEU A 29 -5.00 -7.98 -21.51
CA LEU A 29 -4.59 -8.03 -20.12
C LEU A 29 -5.17 -6.85 -19.32
N VAL A 30 -5.11 -5.63 -19.88
CA VAL A 30 -5.61 -4.42 -19.21
C VAL A 30 -7.12 -4.54 -18.98
N HIS A 31 -7.88 -4.97 -19.99
CA HIS A 31 -9.33 -5.16 -19.86
C HIS A 31 -9.68 -6.27 -18.87
N ALA A 32 -8.97 -7.40 -18.90
CA ALA A 32 -9.19 -8.49 -17.96
C ALA A 32 -8.97 -8.05 -16.49
N LEU A 33 -7.89 -7.30 -16.23
CA LEU A 33 -7.63 -6.78 -14.89
C LEU A 33 -8.69 -5.75 -14.48
N HIS A 34 -9.10 -4.90 -15.38
CA HIS A 34 -10.14 -3.90 -15.14
C HIS A 34 -11.51 -4.54 -14.85
N GLU A 35 -11.92 -5.53 -15.63
CA GLU A 35 -13.20 -6.25 -15.42
C GLU A 35 -13.23 -7.02 -14.10
N LEU A 36 -12.08 -7.57 -13.68
CA LEU A 36 -11.94 -8.30 -12.43
C LEU A 36 -11.73 -7.39 -11.21
N ASP A 37 -11.66 -6.07 -11.41
CA ASP A 37 -11.28 -5.09 -10.37
C ASP A 37 -10.02 -5.52 -9.59
N SER A 38 -9.01 -5.94 -10.33
CA SER A 38 -7.83 -6.61 -9.79
C SER A 38 -6.54 -5.98 -10.27
N TYR A 39 -5.49 -6.20 -9.49
CA TYR A 39 -4.12 -5.81 -9.81
C TYR A 39 -3.26 -7.05 -10.02
N ALA A 40 -2.25 -6.94 -10.86
CA ALA A 40 -1.29 -8.02 -11.04
C ALA A 40 0.03 -7.71 -10.33
N VAL A 41 0.59 -8.71 -9.65
CA VAL A 41 1.96 -8.63 -9.14
C VAL A 41 2.90 -9.30 -10.13
N ALA A 42 3.91 -8.60 -10.57
CA ALA A 42 4.85 -9.07 -11.58
C ALA A 42 6.30 -8.89 -11.14
N ARG A 43 7.16 -9.75 -11.67
CA ARG A 43 8.61 -9.61 -11.56
C ARG A 43 9.14 -9.05 -12.86
N ILE A 44 9.78 -7.89 -12.80
CA ILE A 44 10.34 -7.21 -13.97
C ILE A 44 11.87 -7.16 -13.92
N VAL A 45 12.47 -7.28 -15.09
CA VAL A 45 13.90 -7.01 -15.31
C VAL A 45 13.99 -5.97 -16.42
N PRO A 46 14.15 -4.68 -16.09
CA PRO A 46 14.03 -3.60 -17.09
C PRO A 46 15.14 -3.59 -18.12
N LYS A 47 16.33 -4.06 -17.76
CA LYS A 47 17.50 -4.13 -18.66
C LYS A 47 18.33 -5.39 -18.36
N LYS A 48 19.07 -5.83 -19.38
CA LYS A 48 20.05 -6.91 -19.22
C LYS A 48 21.03 -6.58 -18.09
N ASN A 49 21.30 -7.52 -17.20
CA ASN A 49 22.19 -7.39 -16.04
C ASN A 49 21.68 -6.43 -14.94
N LYS A 50 20.42 -6.04 -14.94
CA LYS A 50 19.78 -5.38 -13.81
C LYS A 50 19.14 -6.40 -12.90
N GLU A 51 19.11 -6.07 -11.62
CA GLU A 51 18.40 -6.88 -10.61
C GLU A 51 16.91 -6.90 -10.90
N PRO A 52 16.23 -8.02 -10.65
CA PRO A 52 14.81 -8.10 -10.78
C PRO A 52 14.12 -7.29 -9.66
N SER A 53 13.05 -6.61 -9.99
CA SER A 53 12.17 -5.95 -9.03
C SER A 53 10.76 -6.52 -9.07
N ILE A 54 10.08 -6.46 -7.95
CA ILE A 54 8.67 -6.82 -7.86
C ILE A 54 7.85 -5.54 -8.01
N ILE A 55 6.88 -5.59 -8.89
CA ILE A 55 6.01 -4.44 -9.20
C ILE A 55 4.54 -4.85 -9.10
N LEU A 56 3.71 -3.89 -8.75
CA LEU A 56 2.27 -3.96 -8.88
C LEU A 56 1.88 -3.34 -10.23
N LEU A 57 1.04 -4.03 -10.99
CA LEU A 57 0.50 -3.55 -12.25
C LEU A 57 -0.98 -3.21 -12.06
N ALA A 58 -1.33 -1.95 -12.26
CA ALA A 58 -2.70 -1.46 -12.22
C ALA A 58 -3.20 -1.16 -13.63
N PRO A 59 -4.40 -1.59 -14.03
CA PRO A 59 -4.97 -1.26 -15.33
C PRO A 59 -5.29 0.23 -15.40
N TYR A 60 -4.94 0.85 -16.53
CA TYR A 60 -5.23 2.24 -16.82
C TYR A 60 -5.83 2.35 -18.22
N ILE A 61 -7.08 2.80 -18.31
CA ILE A 61 -7.82 2.90 -19.56
C ILE A 61 -8.33 4.34 -19.74
N VAL A 62 -7.90 4.99 -20.81
CA VAL A 62 -8.51 6.23 -21.28
C VAL A 62 -9.27 5.90 -22.56
N PRO A 63 -10.60 5.95 -22.54
CA PRO A 63 -11.42 5.54 -23.68
C PRO A 63 -11.04 6.27 -24.97
N GLY A 64 -10.69 5.50 -26.00
CA GLY A 64 -10.31 6.01 -27.32
C GLY A 64 -8.90 6.57 -27.44
N GLU A 65 -8.12 6.61 -26.35
CA GLU A 65 -6.78 7.19 -26.35
C GLU A 65 -5.69 6.20 -25.93
N LEU A 66 -5.81 5.61 -24.74
CA LEU A 66 -4.70 4.85 -24.16
C LEU A 66 -5.19 3.66 -23.32
N GLU A 67 -4.58 2.50 -23.58
CA GLU A 67 -4.65 1.31 -22.76
C GLU A 67 -3.24 0.99 -22.28
N ALA A 68 -3.04 1.04 -20.97
CA ALA A 68 -1.74 0.92 -20.35
C ALA A 68 -1.81 0.20 -19.00
N LEU A 69 -0.65 -0.14 -18.45
CA LEU A 69 -0.50 -0.57 -17.07
C LEU A 69 0.34 0.47 -16.32
N ILE A 70 -0.14 0.90 -15.18
CA ILE A 70 0.69 1.67 -14.25
C ILE A 70 1.48 0.67 -13.41
N ASP A 71 2.78 0.76 -13.46
CA ASP A 71 3.67 -0.08 -12.66
C ASP A 71 4.18 0.69 -11.44
N VAL A 72 4.06 0.03 -10.29
CA VAL A 72 4.43 0.59 -9.00
C VAL A 72 5.39 -0.37 -8.32
N PRO A 73 6.63 0.04 -8.00
CA PRO A 73 7.57 -0.80 -7.27
C PRO A 73 7.04 -1.17 -5.88
N LEU A 74 7.12 -2.45 -5.54
CA LEU A 74 6.74 -2.95 -4.22
C LEU A 74 8.00 -3.15 -3.35
N PRO A 75 7.90 -2.90 -2.04
CA PRO A 75 8.98 -3.21 -1.12
C PRO A 75 9.16 -4.71 -0.95
N PHE A 76 10.38 -5.15 -0.66
CA PHE A 76 10.61 -6.48 -0.13
C PHE A 76 10.12 -6.56 1.32
N SER A 77 9.78 -7.76 1.78
CA SER A 77 9.27 -7.97 3.15
C SER A 77 10.26 -7.52 4.23
N GLU A 78 11.56 -7.57 3.94
CA GLU A 78 12.63 -7.10 4.82
C GLU A 78 12.76 -5.57 4.88
N ASP A 79 12.26 -4.86 3.90
CA ASP A 79 12.22 -3.39 3.89
C ASP A 79 11.06 -2.85 4.74
N VAL A 80 10.04 -3.67 4.96
CA VAL A 80 8.87 -3.31 5.77
C VAL A 80 9.18 -3.58 7.24
N ARG A 81 9.46 -2.51 7.99
CA ARG A 81 9.73 -2.61 9.42
C ARG A 81 8.44 -2.64 10.22
N THR A 82 8.21 -3.75 10.90
CA THR A 82 7.10 -3.88 11.83
C THR A 82 7.62 -3.72 13.26
N HIS A 83 7.28 -2.62 13.91
CA HIS A 83 7.62 -2.41 15.31
C HIS A 83 6.57 -3.09 16.19
N ARG A 84 7.04 -3.97 17.07
CA ARG A 84 6.19 -4.56 18.10
C ARG A 84 6.31 -3.75 19.37
N TYR A 85 5.29 -3.02 19.72
CA TYR A 85 5.21 -2.30 20.98
C TYR A 85 4.57 -3.19 22.05
N PRO A 86 4.98 -3.04 23.33
CA PRO A 86 4.29 -3.71 24.42
C PRO A 86 2.82 -3.23 24.48
N PRO A 87 1.89 -4.11 24.84
CA PRO A 87 0.49 -3.73 24.98
C PRO A 87 0.32 -2.69 26.09
N LEU A 88 -0.57 -1.73 25.88
CA LEU A 88 -0.86 -0.67 26.88
C LEU A 88 -1.95 -1.07 27.87
N ASP A 89 -2.61 -2.20 27.66
CA ASP A 89 -3.72 -2.71 28.46
C ASP A 89 -3.31 -3.75 29.52
N ARG A 90 -2.08 -4.25 29.42
CA ARG A 90 -1.61 -5.32 30.28
C ARG A 90 -0.07 -5.39 30.36
N VAL A 91 0.41 -5.89 31.47
CA VAL A 91 1.81 -6.29 31.65
C VAL A 91 1.88 -7.79 31.87
N VAL A 92 2.76 -8.47 31.13
CA VAL A 92 3.04 -9.88 31.35
C VAL A 92 4.31 -9.99 32.19
N THR A 93 4.22 -10.62 33.34
CA THR A 93 5.37 -10.85 34.24
C THR A 93 6.28 -11.95 33.70
N SER A 94 7.49 -12.06 34.22
CA SER A 94 8.44 -13.13 33.87
C SER A 94 7.89 -14.54 34.17
N SER A 95 6.94 -14.65 35.11
CA SER A 95 6.23 -15.90 35.41
C SER A 95 5.03 -16.19 34.51
N GLY A 96 4.75 -15.31 33.55
CA GLY A 96 3.60 -15.47 32.63
C GLY A 96 2.27 -14.93 33.15
N ALA A 97 2.23 -14.36 34.36
CA ALA A 97 1.00 -13.77 34.89
C ALA A 97 0.67 -12.46 34.18
N VAL A 98 -0.61 -12.28 33.84
CA VAL A 98 -1.12 -11.07 33.19
C VAL A 98 -1.68 -10.10 34.22
N LEU A 99 -1.08 -8.93 34.33
CA LEU A 99 -1.51 -7.85 35.21
C LEU A 99 -2.18 -6.74 34.38
N ARG A 100 -3.40 -6.39 34.74
CA ARG A 100 -4.13 -5.26 34.12
C ARG A 100 -4.00 -3.96 34.92
N THR A 101 -3.38 -4.01 36.09
CA THR A 101 -3.06 -2.84 36.90
C THR A 101 -1.59 -2.91 37.29
N HIS A 102 -0.82 -1.98 36.79
CA HIS A 102 0.61 -1.90 37.06
C HIS A 102 1.11 -0.46 36.87
N LYS A 103 2.19 -0.07 37.58
CA LYS A 103 2.77 1.28 37.50
C LYS A 103 3.23 1.71 36.09
N ASN A 104 3.53 0.74 35.22
CA ASN A 104 3.98 0.97 33.85
C ASN A 104 2.82 1.00 32.84
N LEU A 105 1.58 0.79 33.30
CA LEU A 105 0.41 0.95 32.44
C LEU A 105 -0.08 2.40 32.54
N PRO A 106 -0.52 2.98 31.43
CA PRO A 106 -1.09 4.31 31.43
C PRO A 106 -2.35 4.33 32.27
N LYS A 107 -2.58 5.44 32.97
CA LYS A 107 -3.83 5.71 33.68
C LYS A 107 -4.90 6.13 32.67
N GLU A 108 -6.17 5.99 33.05
CA GLU A 108 -7.31 6.34 32.21
C GLU A 108 -7.24 7.80 31.72
N GLU A 109 -6.91 8.75 32.62
CA GLU A 109 -6.73 10.16 32.29
C GLU A 109 -5.67 10.37 31.17
N LEU A 110 -4.59 9.57 31.14
CA LEU A 110 -3.56 9.65 30.12
C LEU A 110 -4.03 9.07 28.78
N ASN A 111 -4.79 7.98 28.84
CA ASN A 111 -5.38 7.36 27.67
C ASN A 111 -6.40 8.31 26.99
N ASP A 112 -7.24 8.95 27.78
CA ASP A 112 -8.22 9.91 27.29
C ASP A 112 -7.53 11.13 26.64
N ALA A 113 -6.55 11.71 27.35
CA ALA A 113 -5.79 12.84 26.79
C ALA A 113 -5.04 12.48 25.49
N MET A 114 -4.54 11.25 25.37
CA MET A 114 -3.87 10.78 24.16
C MET A 114 -4.87 10.53 23.05
N SER A 115 -6.05 10.02 23.37
CA SER A 115 -7.14 9.82 22.42
C SER A 115 -7.60 11.17 21.84
N ASP A 116 -7.83 12.16 22.71
CA ASP A 116 -8.19 13.53 22.31
C ASP A 116 -7.10 14.17 21.43
N TYR A 117 -5.83 13.94 21.77
CA TYR A 117 -4.70 14.41 20.95
C TYR A 117 -4.69 13.79 19.55
N ILE A 118 -4.85 12.47 19.47
CA ILE A 118 -4.91 11.76 18.17
C ILE A 118 -6.11 12.24 17.36
N ASP A 119 -7.27 12.37 17.99
CA ASP A 119 -8.49 12.85 17.36
C ASP A 119 -8.37 14.31 16.83
N SER A 120 -7.61 15.14 17.55
CA SER A 120 -7.33 16.51 17.10
C SER A 120 -6.40 16.58 15.89
N MET A 121 -5.62 15.52 15.64
CA MET A 121 -4.71 15.43 14.49
C MET A 121 -5.34 14.70 13.29
N ASP A 122 -6.56 14.22 13.41
CA ASP A 122 -7.27 13.54 12.33
C ASP A 122 -7.74 14.55 11.27
N LEU A 123 -7.01 14.59 10.16
CA LEU A 123 -7.31 15.48 9.04
C LEU A 123 -8.60 15.11 8.29
N SER A 124 -9.15 13.93 8.50
CA SER A 124 -10.42 13.53 7.87
C SER A 124 -11.59 14.41 8.32
N LYS A 125 -11.49 14.95 9.53
CA LYS A 125 -12.49 15.88 10.10
C LYS A 125 -12.45 17.28 9.49
N PHE A 126 -11.36 17.62 8.77
CA PHE A 126 -11.17 18.94 8.12
C PHE A 126 -11.43 18.90 6.61
N ARG A 127 -11.81 17.76 6.09
CA ARG A 127 -12.24 17.65 4.70
C ARG A 127 -13.66 18.20 4.59
N THR A 128 -13.74 19.51 4.46
CA THR A 128 -14.99 20.19 4.10
C THR A 128 -15.37 19.80 2.68
N ASP A 129 -16.67 19.58 2.47
CA ASP A 129 -17.34 19.19 1.23
C ASP A 129 -17.25 20.28 0.13
N GLU A 130 -16.07 20.80 -0.16
CA GLU A 130 -15.86 21.84 -1.20
C GLU A 130 -15.35 21.28 -2.54
N ASP A 131 -15.34 19.96 -2.72
CA ASP A 131 -15.13 19.32 -4.03
C ASP A 131 -16.41 18.63 -4.48
N GLY A 132 -17.44 19.43 -4.77
CA GLY A 132 -18.66 19.08 -5.48
C GLY A 132 -18.63 19.56 -6.92
#